data_dae22797893ff80acb7ef48827b807d7
#
_entry.id   dae22797893ff80acb7ef48827b807d7
#
_cell.length_a   1.000
_cell.length_b   1.000
_cell.length_c   1.000
_cell.angle_alpha   90.00
_cell.angle_beta   90.00
_cell.angle_gamma   90.00
#
_symmetry.space_group_name_H-M   'P 1'
#
loop_
_entity.id
_entity.type
_entity.pdbx_description
1 polymer ?
#
loop_
_entity_poly.entity_id
_entity_poly.type
_entity_poly.pdbx_seq_one_letter_code
_entity_poly.pdbx_strand_id
1 'polypeptide(L)'
;YEVGDSMIESIHACVDLLHVGYRVKDAYDPIILNVYHCLKMENLNDEQYMLHIDSLLNKSIHDLNETEVYTYITYVFEKENYVPSFLKSVIESGMFKELLLRYLSLKESDTLQCVKLNRNLLSKWHYASISEEVAQNLTISANGRVYLTRYVMSKEGVQALKTQQATISKEDAYAILEAMASLDLETKEVEENGWQLRMYKNVGGKNRLVKTIVHDEKNPKGFNEWIRSLLPFEHLFVFGGSYYSWEK
;
A
#
# COMPACT_ATOMS: atom_id res chain seq x y z
N TYR A 1 7.28 22.24 8.59
CA TYR A 1 7.52 21.52 7.33
C TYR A 1 8.65 20.50 7.59
N GLU A 2 8.30 19.23 7.68
CA GLU A 2 9.29 18.17 7.74
C GLU A 2 9.95 18.03 6.36
N VAL A 3 11.26 18.21 6.35
CA VAL A 3 12.15 18.23 5.17
C VAL A 3 12.35 16.84 4.55
N GLY A 4 11.44 15.91 4.68
CA GLY A 4 11.55 14.55 4.11
C GLY A 4 10.43 14.16 3.15
N ASP A 5 9.36 14.94 3.10
CA ASP A 5 8.14 14.56 2.37
C ASP A 5 8.19 14.85 0.87
N SER A 6 8.92 15.87 0.43
CA SER A 6 8.86 16.32 -0.96
C SER A 6 9.54 15.36 -1.95
N MET A 7 10.68 14.78 -1.58
CA MET A 7 11.39 13.80 -2.42
C MET A 7 10.57 12.51 -2.61
N ILE A 8 10.05 11.97 -1.52
CA ILE A 8 9.24 10.75 -1.54
C ILE A 8 7.95 10.96 -2.33
N GLU A 9 7.27 12.09 -2.13
CA GLU A 9 6.08 12.43 -2.90
C GLU A 9 6.35 12.57 -4.39
N SER A 10 7.44 13.23 -4.76
CA SER A 10 7.85 13.37 -6.15
C SER A 10 8.15 12.02 -6.80
N ILE A 11 8.78 11.11 -6.07
CA ILE A 11 9.08 9.76 -6.55
C ILE A 11 7.80 8.93 -6.71
N HIS A 12 6.88 8.98 -5.77
CA HIS A 12 5.59 8.29 -5.92
C HIS A 12 4.82 8.80 -7.13
N ALA A 13 4.74 10.10 -7.32
CA ALA A 13 4.08 10.70 -8.48
C ALA A 13 4.74 10.26 -9.80
N CYS A 14 6.07 10.20 -9.82
CA CYS A 14 6.82 9.77 -10.99
C CYS A 14 6.64 8.27 -11.29
N VAL A 15 6.65 7.42 -10.28
CA VAL A 15 6.38 5.98 -10.44
C VAL A 15 4.97 5.73 -10.97
N ASP A 16 3.98 6.47 -10.49
CA ASP A 16 2.61 6.38 -10.97
C ASP A 16 2.48 6.82 -12.46
N LEU A 17 3.29 7.78 -12.88
CA LEU A 17 3.37 8.21 -14.29
C LEU A 17 4.04 7.15 -15.17
N LEU A 18 5.11 6.52 -14.70
CA LEU A 18 5.95 5.58 -15.46
C LEU A 18 5.33 4.17 -15.50
N HIS A 19 4.21 4.02 -16.16
CA HIS A 19 3.55 2.73 -16.39
C HIS A 19 4.12 2.01 -17.62
N VAL A 20 3.76 0.75 -17.76
CA VAL A 20 4.15 -0.04 -18.95
C VAL A 20 3.65 0.64 -20.21
N GLY A 21 4.56 0.85 -21.17
CA GLY A 21 4.24 1.53 -22.43
C GLY A 21 4.31 3.06 -22.37
N TYR A 22 4.68 3.65 -21.22
CA TYR A 22 4.94 5.08 -21.16
C TYR A 22 6.05 5.48 -22.13
N ARG A 23 5.80 6.50 -22.93
CA ARG A 23 6.79 7.08 -23.85
C ARG A 23 6.99 8.55 -23.54
N VAL A 24 8.24 8.96 -23.48
CA VAL A 24 8.61 10.36 -23.30
C VAL A 24 8.21 11.14 -24.55
N LYS A 25 7.51 12.26 -24.36
CA LYS A 25 7.17 13.21 -25.41
C LYS A 25 8.39 14.07 -25.79
N ASP A 26 8.21 15.05 -26.67
CA ASP A 26 9.29 15.96 -27.13
C ASP A 26 9.93 16.76 -25.98
N ALA A 27 9.18 16.98 -24.90
CA ALA A 27 9.67 17.56 -23.67
C ALA A 27 9.38 16.61 -22.49
N TYR A 28 10.27 16.63 -21.50
CA TYR A 28 10.07 15.83 -20.28
C TYR A 28 8.88 16.35 -19.47
N ASP A 29 8.10 15.41 -18.94
CA ASP A 29 7.01 15.74 -18.04
C ASP A 29 7.55 16.44 -16.77
N PRO A 30 6.92 17.53 -16.30
CA PRO A 30 7.30 18.21 -15.07
C PRO A 30 7.39 17.29 -13.85
N ILE A 31 6.59 16.23 -13.80
CA ILE A 31 6.64 15.22 -12.73
C ILE A 31 7.99 14.50 -12.70
N ILE A 32 8.57 14.18 -13.87
CA ILE A 32 9.90 13.57 -13.98
C ILE A 32 10.98 14.55 -13.53
N LEU A 33 10.93 15.77 -14.02
CA LEU A 33 11.93 16.81 -13.68
C LEU A 33 11.87 17.19 -12.19
N ASN A 34 10.71 17.11 -11.59
CA ASN A 34 10.52 17.43 -10.18
C ASN A 34 11.29 16.47 -9.24
N VAL A 35 11.53 15.23 -9.65
CA VAL A 35 12.35 14.28 -8.87
C VAL A 35 13.74 14.85 -8.62
N TYR A 36 14.39 15.37 -9.66
CA TYR A 36 15.72 15.96 -9.54
C TYR A 36 15.70 17.32 -8.82
N HIS A 37 14.66 18.11 -9.05
CA HIS A 37 14.47 19.35 -8.33
C HIS A 37 14.39 19.10 -6.81
N CYS A 38 13.56 18.16 -6.37
CA CYS A 38 13.45 17.80 -4.96
C CYS A 38 14.76 17.25 -4.38
N LEU A 39 15.47 16.40 -5.16
CA LEU A 39 16.79 15.89 -4.75
C LEU A 39 17.78 17.03 -4.43
N LYS A 40 17.81 18.06 -5.28
CA LYS A 40 18.66 19.23 -5.06
C LYS A 40 18.19 20.11 -3.90
N MET A 41 16.88 20.32 -3.78
CA MET A 41 16.32 21.14 -2.69
C MET A 41 16.58 20.55 -1.30
N GLU A 42 16.66 19.24 -1.22
CA GLU A 42 16.98 18.52 0.02
C GLU A 42 18.49 18.28 0.22
N ASN A 43 19.33 18.80 -0.67
CA ASN A 43 20.79 18.63 -0.67
C ASN A 43 21.21 17.14 -0.67
N LEU A 44 20.50 16.31 -1.41
CA LEU A 44 20.75 14.88 -1.54
C LEU A 44 21.50 14.51 -2.83
N ASN A 45 21.60 15.45 -3.77
CA ASN A 45 22.37 15.25 -5.00
C ASN A 45 23.85 15.09 -4.72
N ASP A 46 24.48 14.18 -5.44
CA ASP A 46 25.93 13.96 -5.34
C ASP A 46 26.68 14.88 -6.31
N GLU A 47 27.23 15.97 -5.80
CA GLU A 47 28.01 16.89 -6.62
C GLU A 47 29.29 16.27 -7.22
N GLN A 48 29.77 15.17 -6.63
CA GLN A 48 30.94 14.41 -7.08
C GLN A 48 30.55 13.10 -7.78
N TYR A 49 29.34 13.02 -8.33
CA TYR A 49 28.81 11.81 -8.95
C TYR A 49 29.75 11.18 -10.00
N MET A 50 30.52 12.00 -10.73
CA MET A 50 31.46 11.50 -11.73
C MET A 50 32.58 10.65 -11.15
N LEU A 51 32.95 10.87 -9.89
CA LEU A 51 33.93 10.05 -9.19
C LEU A 51 33.36 8.73 -8.69
N HIS A 52 32.06 8.67 -8.45
CA HIS A 52 31.40 7.53 -7.82
C HIS A 52 30.67 6.63 -8.79
N ILE A 53 30.21 7.17 -9.94
CA ILE A 53 29.29 6.49 -10.82
C ILE A 53 29.85 5.23 -11.47
N ASP A 54 31.13 5.21 -11.84
CA ASP A 54 31.70 4.06 -12.54
C ASP A 54 31.64 2.77 -11.73
N SER A 55 31.75 2.87 -10.41
CA SER A 55 31.59 1.73 -9.50
C SER A 55 30.15 1.23 -9.40
N LEU A 56 29.17 2.08 -9.74
CA LEU A 56 27.75 1.77 -9.64
C LEU A 56 27.17 1.20 -10.92
N LEU A 57 27.74 1.56 -12.10
CA LEU A 57 27.21 1.14 -13.41
C LEU A 57 27.19 -0.38 -13.61
N ASN A 58 28.09 -1.10 -12.93
CA ASN A 58 28.16 -2.56 -12.97
C ASN A 58 27.41 -3.24 -11.81
N LYS A 59 26.82 -2.46 -10.91
CA LYS A 59 26.07 -2.94 -9.76
C LYS A 59 24.60 -3.10 -10.10
N SER A 60 23.95 -4.14 -9.60
CA SER A 60 22.50 -4.27 -9.73
C SER A 60 21.81 -3.14 -8.98
N ILE A 61 20.77 -2.58 -9.58
CA ILE A 61 19.95 -1.53 -8.94
C ILE A 61 19.38 -2.01 -7.61
N HIS A 62 19.03 -3.30 -7.51
CA HIS A 62 18.52 -3.91 -6.29
C HIS A 62 19.53 -3.95 -5.13
N ASP A 63 20.82 -3.81 -5.43
CA ASP A 63 21.90 -3.83 -4.43
C ASP A 63 22.37 -2.43 -4.02
N LEU A 64 21.84 -1.37 -4.63
CA LEU A 64 22.21 0.00 -4.31
C LEU A 64 21.68 0.38 -2.91
N ASN A 65 22.54 1.04 -2.13
CA ASN A 65 22.11 1.71 -0.90
C ASN A 65 21.53 3.10 -1.20
N GLU A 66 21.03 3.78 -0.18
CA GLU A 66 20.35 5.06 -0.34
C GLU A 66 21.25 6.14 -0.97
N THR A 67 22.49 6.27 -0.49
CA THR A 67 23.45 7.23 -1.05
C THR A 67 23.79 6.92 -2.50
N GLU A 68 23.98 5.66 -2.82
CA GLU A 68 24.25 5.21 -4.19
C GLU A 68 23.06 5.49 -5.14
N VAL A 69 21.83 5.38 -4.65
CA VAL A 69 20.64 5.78 -5.42
C VAL A 69 20.65 7.27 -5.70
N TYR A 70 21.00 8.11 -4.75
CA TYR A 70 21.13 9.56 -4.98
C TYR A 70 22.20 9.88 -6.02
N THR A 71 23.34 9.24 -5.95
CA THR A 71 24.41 9.37 -6.95
C THR A 71 23.92 8.99 -8.34
N TYR A 72 23.19 7.89 -8.44
CA TYR A 72 22.70 7.40 -9.72
C TYR A 72 21.63 8.32 -10.33
N ILE A 73 20.71 8.83 -9.53
CA ILE A 73 19.70 9.81 -9.98
C ILE A 73 20.41 11.09 -10.43
N THR A 74 21.38 11.59 -9.68
CA THR A 74 22.17 12.76 -10.07
C THR A 74 22.84 12.53 -11.43
N TYR A 75 23.50 11.41 -11.61
CA TYR A 75 24.13 11.04 -12.87
C TYR A 75 23.16 11.03 -14.04
N VAL A 76 22.00 10.44 -13.90
CA VAL A 76 21.01 10.34 -14.97
C VAL A 76 20.57 11.73 -15.46
N PHE A 77 20.28 12.64 -14.52
CA PHE A 77 19.84 13.98 -14.87
C PHE A 77 20.98 14.88 -15.36
N GLU A 78 22.16 14.81 -14.75
CA GLU A 78 23.31 15.63 -15.17
C GLU A 78 23.85 15.19 -16.52
N LYS A 79 23.86 13.92 -16.84
CA LYS A 79 24.31 13.41 -18.14
C LYS A 79 23.44 13.88 -19.30
N GLU A 80 22.16 14.13 -19.05
CA GLU A 80 21.26 14.71 -20.06
C GLU A 80 21.78 16.05 -20.62
N ASN A 81 22.49 16.82 -19.78
CA ASN A 81 23.07 18.11 -20.22
C ASN A 81 24.19 17.95 -21.26
N TYR A 82 24.84 16.79 -21.30
CA TYR A 82 25.94 16.50 -22.21
C TYR A 82 25.60 15.53 -23.31
N VAL A 83 24.63 14.65 -23.06
CA VAL A 83 24.15 13.63 -23.98
C VAL A 83 22.63 13.78 -24.12
N PRO A 84 22.18 14.54 -25.11
CA PRO A 84 20.75 14.74 -25.35
C PRO A 84 20.02 13.41 -25.50
N SER A 85 18.84 13.31 -24.93
CA SER A 85 18.00 12.11 -24.91
C SER A 85 18.53 10.95 -24.07
N PHE A 86 19.56 11.17 -23.23
CA PHE A 86 20.03 10.13 -22.32
C PHE A 86 18.96 9.78 -21.27
N LEU A 87 18.36 10.77 -20.61
CA LEU A 87 17.26 10.55 -19.68
C LEU A 87 16.08 9.82 -20.33
N LYS A 88 15.75 10.18 -21.57
CA LYS A 88 14.72 9.48 -22.36
C LYS A 88 15.03 8.00 -22.49
N SER A 89 16.26 7.64 -22.84
CA SER A 89 16.68 6.25 -23.01
C SER A 89 16.61 5.47 -21.69
N VAL A 90 16.97 6.10 -20.57
CA VAL A 90 16.90 5.50 -19.23
C VAL A 90 15.45 5.26 -18.81
N ILE A 91 14.55 6.20 -19.11
CA ILE A 91 13.12 6.05 -18.82
C ILE A 91 12.52 4.93 -19.68
N GLU A 92 12.76 4.95 -20.99
CA GLU A 92 12.17 3.97 -21.92
C GLU A 92 12.71 2.55 -21.73
N SER A 93 13.92 2.39 -21.20
CA SER A 93 14.47 1.08 -20.82
C SER A 93 13.84 0.48 -19.56
N GLY A 94 13.09 1.26 -18.80
CA GLY A 94 12.53 0.86 -17.49
C GLY A 94 13.50 1.04 -16.32
N MET A 95 14.76 1.34 -16.56
CA MET A 95 15.80 1.48 -15.54
C MET A 95 15.50 2.62 -14.56
N PHE A 96 14.97 3.75 -15.06
CA PHE A 96 14.61 4.88 -14.20
C PHE A 96 13.52 4.50 -13.19
N LYS A 97 12.50 3.79 -13.63
CA LYS A 97 11.44 3.27 -12.73
C LYS A 97 12.00 2.31 -11.68
N GLU A 98 12.88 1.40 -12.08
CA GLU A 98 13.54 0.47 -11.14
C GLU A 98 14.35 1.21 -10.08
N LEU A 99 15.05 2.26 -10.47
CA LEU A 99 15.82 3.10 -9.56
C LEU A 99 14.94 3.81 -8.52
N LEU A 100 13.80 4.35 -8.96
CA LEU A 100 12.81 4.98 -8.08
C LEU A 100 12.16 3.96 -7.14
N LEU A 101 11.82 2.78 -7.64
CA LEU A 101 11.27 1.69 -6.82
C LEU A 101 12.29 1.20 -5.78
N ARG A 102 13.58 1.16 -6.14
CA ARG A 102 14.63 0.83 -5.17
C ARG A 102 14.68 1.85 -4.04
N TYR A 103 14.63 3.14 -4.37
CA TYR A 103 14.56 4.19 -3.34
C TYR A 103 13.37 3.99 -2.40
N LEU A 104 12.18 3.75 -2.94
CA LEU A 104 10.99 3.52 -2.12
C LEU A 104 11.13 2.29 -1.23
N SER A 105 11.74 1.21 -1.71
CA SER A 105 11.99 0.01 -0.91
C SER A 105 12.92 0.26 0.27
N LEU A 106 13.90 1.16 0.12
CA LEU A 106 14.81 1.56 1.19
C LEU A 106 14.14 2.45 2.25
N LYS A 107 13.04 3.09 1.90
CA LYS A 107 12.23 3.94 2.80
C LYS A 107 11.03 3.21 3.39
N GLU A 108 10.76 2.01 2.95
CA GLU A 108 9.64 1.21 3.43
C GLU A 108 9.88 0.77 4.89
N SER A 109 8.86 0.96 5.72
CA SER A 109 8.87 0.40 7.08
C SER A 109 8.59 -1.11 7.02
N ASP A 110 9.34 -1.90 7.74
CA ASP A 110 9.09 -3.35 7.89
C ASP A 110 7.80 -3.64 8.65
N THR A 111 7.31 -2.65 9.41
CA THR A 111 6.11 -2.78 10.23
C THR A 111 4.85 -2.41 9.46
N LEU A 112 3.86 -3.28 9.47
CA LEU A 112 2.53 -2.95 8.98
C LEU A 112 1.92 -1.82 9.79
N GLN A 113 1.32 -0.85 9.10
CA GLN A 113 0.66 0.28 9.74
C GLN A 113 -0.85 0.12 9.84
N CYS A 114 -1.44 -0.62 8.93
CA CYS A 114 -2.87 -0.78 8.87
C CYS A 114 -3.25 -2.03 8.07
N VAL A 115 -4.33 -2.66 8.47
CA VAL A 115 -5.03 -3.66 7.67
C VAL A 115 -6.48 -3.24 7.51
N LYS A 116 -7.04 -3.53 6.34
CA LYS A 116 -8.47 -3.39 6.04
C LYS A 116 -9.01 -4.72 5.62
N LEU A 117 -9.96 -5.24 6.39
CA LEU A 117 -10.66 -6.47 6.10
C LEU A 117 -12.09 -6.15 5.69
N ASN A 118 -12.38 -6.34 4.44
CA ASN A 118 -13.68 -6.04 3.87
C ASN A 118 -14.37 -7.33 3.46
N ARG A 119 -15.62 -7.47 3.83
CA ARG A 119 -16.54 -8.44 3.26
C ARG A 119 -17.30 -7.75 2.12
N ASN A 120 -17.17 -8.28 0.92
CA ASN A 120 -17.85 -7.70 -0.26
C ASN A 120 -19.36 -7.91 -0.17
N LEU A 121 -20.06 -6.97 -0.79
CA LEU A 121 -21.50 -7.12 -1.02
C LEU A 121 -21.78 -8.36 -1.89
N LEU A 122 -22.77 -9.14 -1.50
CA LEU A 122 -23.24 -10.26 -2.29
C LEU A 122 -24.10 -9.73 -3.45
N SER A 123 -23.71 -9.99 -4.69
CA SER A 123 -24.44 -9.52 -5.88
C SER A 123 -25.77 -10.27 -6.11
N LYS A 124 -26.02 -11.36 -5.38
CA LYS A 124 -27.19 -12.25 -5.55
C LYS A 124 -28.03 -12.41 -4.30
N TRP A 125 -28.27 -11.35 -3.58
CA TRP A 125 -29.19 -11.38 -2.45
C TRP A 125 -30.63 -11.40 -2.94
N HIS A 126 -31.22 -12.58 -3.02
CA HIS A 126 -32.64 -12.74 -3.42
C HIS A 126 -33.62 -12.67 -2.24
N TYR A 127 -33.13 -12.71 -0.99
CA TYR A 127 -33.95 -12.82 0.21
C TYR A 127 -33.44 -12.01 1.37
N ALA A 128 -32.99 -10.80 1.14
CA ALA A 128 -32.64 -9.94 2.26
C ALA A 128 -33.90 -9.61 3.10
N SER A 129 -33.94 -10.04 4.33
CA SER A 129 -34.81 -9.42 5.31
C SER A 129 -34.36 -7.98 5.51
N ILE A 130 -35.29 -7.09 5.85
CA ILE A 130 -35.09 -5.63 5.91
C ILE A 130 -33.99 -5.19 6.89
N SER A 131 -33.34 -6.11 7.60
CA SER A 131 -32.34 -5.83 8.64
C SER A 131 -31.11 -6.71 8.58
N GLU A 132 -30.87 -7.47 7.49
CA GLU A 132 -29.71 -8.34 7.38
C GLU A 132 -28.45 -7.57 7.00
N GLU A 133 -27.38 -7.82 7.75
CA GLU A 133 -26.05 -7.32 7.42
C GLU A 133 -25.50 -8.05 6.21
N VAL A 134 -25.17 -7.30 5.17
CA VAL A 134 -24.73 -7.85 3.87
C VAL A 134 -23.26 -7.61 3.59
N ALA A 135 -22.66 -6.63 4.23
CA ALA A 135 -21.25 -6.30 4.05
C ALA A 135 -20.66 -5.64 5.31
N GLN A 136 -19.36 -5.63 5.38
CA GLN A 136 -18.62 -5.07 6.50
C GLN A 136 -17.25 -4.55 6.05
N ASN A 137 -16.84 -3.40 6.58
CA ASN A 137 -15.50 -2.87 6.45
C ASN A 137 -14.88 -2.71 7.86
N LEU A 138 -13.81 -3.44 8.11
CA LEU A 138 -13.04 -3.37 9.34
C LEU A 138 -11.66 -2.78 9.04
N THR A 139 -11.26 -1.74 9.77
CA THR A 139 -9.92 -1.16 9.68
C THR A 139 -9.24 -1.24 11.04
N ILE A 140 -8.02 -1.75 11.08
CA ILE A 140 -7.20 -1.85 12.28
C ILE A 140 -5.87 -1.17 12.01
N SER A 141 -5.52 -0.17 12.82
CA SER A 141 -4.29 0.60 12.69
C SER A 141 -3.29 0.26 13.78
N ALA A 142 -2.00 0.33 13.48
CA ALA A 142 -0.92 0.05 14.43
C ALA A 142 -0.94 0.94 15.68
N ASN A 143 -1.55 2.12 15.59
CA ASN A 143 -1.75 3.01 16.74
C ASN A 143 -2.87 2.57 17.70
N GLY A 144 -3.56 1.47 17.41
CA GLY A 144 -4.66 0.94 18.21
C GLY A 144 -6.04 1.44 17.82
N ARG A 145 -6.17 2.35 16.86
CA ARG A 145 -7.49 2.78 16.38
C ARG A 145 -8.11 1.72 15.49
N VAL A 146 -9.37 1.41 15.75
CA VAL A 146 -10.15 0.43 14.98
C VAL A 146 -11.49 1.02 14.58
N TYR A 147 -11.91 0.75 13.35
CA TYR A 147 -13.14 1.25 12.76
C TYR A 147 -13.92 0.10 12.14
N LEU A 148 -15.22 0.07 12.40
CA LEU A 148 -16.12 -0.91 11.83
C LEU A 148 -17.32 -0.22 11.20
N THR A 149 -17.52 -0.38 9.91
CA THR A 149 -18.71 0.03 9.19
C THR A 149 -19.42 -1.22 8.68
N ARG A 150 -20.72 -1.32 8.98
CA ARG A 150 -21.58 -2.40 8.53
C ARG A 150 -22.60 -1.87 7.55
N TYR A 151 -23.00 -2.70 6.63
CA TYR A 151 -23.97 -2.36 5.60
C TYR A 151 -25.15 -3.33 5.69
N VAL A 152 -26.34 -2.79 5.60
CA VAL A 152 -27.58 -3.56 5.61
C VAL A 152 -28.36 -3.33 4.33
N MET A 153 -29.14 -4.35 3.94
CA MET A 153 -30.09 -4.22 2.84
C MET A 153 -31.41 -3.66 3.37
N SER A 154 -31.92 -2.64 2.71
CA SER A 154 -33.23 -2.06 2.97
C SER A 154 -34.08 -2.04 1.70
N LYS A 155 -35.34 -1.61 1.82
CA LYS A 155 -36.21 -1.38 0.64
C LYS A 155 -35.66 -0.33 -0.32
N GLU A 156 -34.83 0.58 0.18
CA GLU A 156 -34.22 1.66 -0.58
C GLU A 156 -32.86 1.28 -1.16
N GLY A 157 -32.39 0.05 -0.92
CA GLY A 157 -31.09 -0.46 -1.35
C GLY A 157 -30.15 -0.69 -0.18
N VAL A 158 -28.83 -0.72 -0.46
CA VAL A 158 -27.80 -0.94 0.55
C VAL A 158 -27.52 0.34 1.29
N GLN A 159 -27.58 0.29 2.62
CA GLN A 159 -27.32 1.44 3.50
C GLN A 159 -26.18 1.13 4.45
N ALA A 160 -25.25 2.10 4.61
CA ALA A 160 -24.24 2.05 5.62
C ALA A 160 -24.84 2.41 6.99
N LEU A 161 -24.58 1.56 7.99
CA LEU A 161 -24.83 1.91 9.38
C LEU A 161 -23.77 2.88 9.89
N LYS A 162 -24.03 3.51 11.04
CA LYS A 162 -23.03 4.38 11.66
C LYS A 162 -21.73 3.62 11.90
N THR A 163 -20.61 4.19 11.47
CA THR A 163 -19.29 3.67 11.74
C THR A 163 -19.01 3.65 13.24
N GLN A 164 -18.67 2.49 13.76
CA GLN A 164 -18.20 2.32 15.12
C GLN A 164 -16.70 2.55 15.17
N GLN A 165 -16.26 3.26 16.20
CA GLN A 165 -14.84 3.52 16.43
C GLN A 165 -14.51 3.07 17.85
N ALA A 166 -13.35 2.42 18.01
CA ALA A 166 -12.80 2.04 19.30
C ALA A 166 -11.27 2.16 19.30
N THR A 167 -10.69 2.04 20.46
CA THR A 167 -9.24 2.00 20.65
C THR A 167 -8.88 0.74 21.44
N ILE A 168 -7.92 0.00 20.94
CA ILE A 168 -7.30 -1.15 21.60
C ILE A 168 -5.86 -0.82 21.97
N SER A 169 -5.21 -1.68 22.75
CA SER A 169 -3.79 -1.51 23.05
C SER A 169 -2.94 -1.61 21.77
N LYS A 170 -1.80 -0.94 21.75
CA LYS A 170 -0.86 -1.04 20.61
C LYS A 170 -0.32 -2.46 20.48
N GLU A 171 -0.12 -3.17 21.58
CA GLU A 171 0.30 -4.56 21.61
C GLU A 171 -0.72 -5.47 20.92
N ASP A 172 -2.00 -5.31 21.23
CA ASP A 172 -3.07 -6.08 20.60
C ASP A 172 -3.20 -5.73 19.11
N ALA A 173 -3.13 -4.45 18.76
CA ALA A 173 -3.15 -4.01 17.37
C ALA A 173 -1.99 -4.63 16.57
N TYR A 174 -0.78 -4.56 17.11
CA TYR A 174 0.40 -5.13 16.46
C TYR A 174 0.28 -6.67 16.30
N ALA A 175 -0.20 -7.36 17.34
CA ALA A 175 -0.42 -8.80 17.29
C ALA A 175 -1.42 -9.19 16.18
N ILE A 176 -2.49 -8.42 16.01
CA ILE A 176 -3.47 -8.64 14.94
C ILE A 176 -2.84 -8.40 13.57
N LEU A 177 -2.10 -7.30 13.40
CA LEU A 177 -1.44 -6.98 12.13
C LEU A 177 -0.44 -8.06 11.72
N GLU A 178 0.39 -8.53 12.64
CA GLU A 178 1.34 -9.63 12.39
C GLU A 178 0.63 -10.94 12.06
N ALA A 179 -0.40 -11.28 12.79
CA ALA A 179 -1.17 -12.50 12.54
C ALA A 179 -1.82 -12.48 11.16
N MET A 180 -2.38 -11.34 10.74
CA MET A 180 -2.94 -11.18 9.39
C MET A 180 -1.88 -11.24 8.31
N ALA A 181 -0.69 -10.68 8.53
CA ALA A 181 0.43 -10.75 7.60
C ALA A 181 0.96 -12.19 7.41
N SER A 182 0.85 -13.00 8.44
CA SER A 182 1.33 -14.39 8.48
C SER A 182 0.30 -15.41 7.97
N LEU A 183 -0.92 -14.98 7.62
CA LEU A 183 -1.93 -15.87 7.07
C LEU A 183 -1.51 -16.40 5.72
N ASP A 184 -1.47 -17.72 5.61
CA ASP A 184 -1.27 -18.44 4.35
C ASP A 184 -2.63 -18.63 3.66
N LEU A 185 -3.08 -17.56 3.02
CA LEU A 185 -4.33 -17.53 2.28
C LEU A 185 -4.04 -17.56 0.79
N GLU A 186 -4.64 -18.51 0.08
CA GLU A 186 -4.61 -18.50 -1.37
C GLU A 186 -5.35 -17.27 -1.90
N THR A 187 -4.66 -16.47 -2.71
CA THR A 187 -5.30 -15.38 -3.45
C THR A 187 -6.11 -15.97 -4.59
N LYS A 188 -7.41 -15.77 -4.55
CA LYS A 188 -8.33 -16.15 -5.63
C LYS A 188 -8.68 -14.94 -6.48
N GLU A 189 -9.19 -15.19 -7.68
CA GLU A 189 -9.84 -14.16 -8.47
C GLU A 189 -11.01 -13.56 -7.68
N VAL A 190 -11.32 -12.27 -7.94
CA VAL A 190 -12.38 -11.55 -7.23
C VAL A 190 -13.72 -12.28 -7.42
N GLU A 191 -14.11 -13.05 -6.42
CA GLU A 191 -15.45 -13.63 -6.35
C GLU A 191 -16.42 -12.66 -5.65
N GLU A 192 -17.66 -12.64 -6.09
CA GLU A 192 -18.71 -11.75 -5.60
C GLU A 192 -18.98 -11.89 -4.09
N ASN A 193 -18.57 -12.99 -3.48
CA ASN A 193 -18.84 -13.38 -2.09
C ASN A 193 -17.60 -13.52 -1.22
N GLY A 194 -16.50 -12.92 -1.62
CA GLY A 194 -15.23 -13.11 -0.94
C GLY A 194 -14.91 -12.02 0.08
N TRP A 195 -13.89 -12.32 0.86
CA TRP A 195 -13.22 -11.38 1.72
C TRP A 195 -12.07 -10.73 0.98
N GLN A 196 -11.84 -9.44 1.21
CA GLN A 196 -10.69 -8.73 0.73
C GLN A 196 -9.88 -8.21 1.92
N LEU A 197 -8.66 -8.71 2.06
CA LEU A 197 -7.70 -8.24 3.04
C LEU A 197 -6.66 -7.36 2.34
N ARG A 198 -6.57 -6.10 2.72
CA ARG A 198 -5.58 -5.14 2.25
C ARG A 198 -4.63 -4.78 3.38
N MET A 199 -3.34 -4.83 3.10
CA MET A 199 -2.26 -4.52 4.05
C MET A 199 -1.51 -3.28 3.60
N TYR A 200 -1.23 -2.40 4.55
CA TYR A 200 -0.56 -1.12 4.30
C TYR A 200 0.69 -1.01 5.15
N LYS A 201 1.79 -0.61 4.53
CA LYS A 201 3.02 -0.18 5.22
C LYS A 201 3.22 1.31 5.12
N ASN A 202 3.99 1.88 6.03
CA ASN A 202 4.42 3.26 5.90
C ASN A 202 5.62 3.32 4.95
N VAL A 203 5.48 4.12 3.92
CA VAL A 203 6.56 4.42 2.98
C VAL A 203 6.70 5.94 2.94
N GLY A 204 7.71 6.45 3.59
CA GLY A 204 7.99 7.88 3.66
C GLY A 204 6.86 8.72 4.25
N GLY A 205 6.33 8.32 5.39
CA GLY A 205 5.28 9.04 6.08
C GLY A 205 3.85 8.77 5.59
N LYS A 206 3.68 8.02 4.49
CA LYS A 206 2.36 7.68 3.94
C LYS A 206 2.08 6.20 3.97
N ASN A 207 0.87 5.83 4.30
CA ASN A 207 0.41 4.44 4.21
C ASN A 207 0.19 4.07 2.75
N ARG A 208 0.93 3.08 2.28
CA ARG A 208 0.85 2.54 0.92
C ARG A 208 0.39 1.10 0.94
N LEU A 209 -0.52 0.77 0.04
CA LEU A 209 -0.98 -0.60 -0.15
C LEU A 209 0.17 -1.48 -0.66
N VAL A 210 0.53 -2.50 0.12
CA VAL A 210 1.64 -3.42 -0.23
C VAL A 210 1.15 -4.80 -0.62
N LYS A 211 -0.02 -5.21 -0.15
CA LYS A 211 -0.60 -6.52 -0.46
C LYS A 211 -2.12 -6.49 -0.41
N THR A 212 -2.74 -7.16 -1.37
CA THR A 212 -4.18 -7.46 -1.37
C THR A 212 -4.36 -8.96 -1.50
N ILE A 213 -5.14 -9.55 -0.62
CA ILE A 213 -5.54 -10.95 -0.67
C ILE A 213 -7.06 -10.99 -0.82
N VAL A 214 -7.53 -11.71 -1.83
CA VAL A 214 -8.94 -12.05 -2.00
C VAL A 214 -9.11 -13.51 -1.60
N HIS A 215 -10.01 -13.79 -0.68
CA HIS A 215 -10.18 -15.10 -0.10
C HIS A 215 -11.66 -15.49 -0.05
N ASP A 216 -11.93 -16.78 -0.23
CA ASP A 216 -13.27 -17.33 0.00
C ASP A 216 -13.54 -17.48 1.52
N GLU A 217 -14.79 -17.81 1.87
CA GLU A 217 -15.26 -17.82 3.26
C GLU A 217 -14.66 -18.92 4.17
N LYS A 218 -13.57 -19.60 3.77
CA LYS A 218 -12.94 -20.61 4.62
C LYS A 218 -12.26 -19.97 5.81
N ASN A 219 -12.68 -20.38 6.97
CA ASN A 219 -12.25 -19.84 8.24
C ASN A 219 -10.92 -20.46 8.69
N PRO A 220 -9.85 -19.67 8.91
CA PRO A 220 -8.69 -20.13 9.65
C PRO A 220 -9.14 -20.49 11.07
N LYS A 221 -8.96 -21.75 11.45
CA LYS A 221 -9.43 -22.30 12.72
C LYS A 221 -8.94 -21.47 13.93
N GLY A 222 -9.85 -20.99 14.75
CA GLY A 222 -9.56 -20.23 15.95
C GLY A 222 -9.17 -18.76 15.72
N PHE A 223 -8.98 -18.34 14.49
CA PHE A 223 -8.55 -16.96 14.19
C PHE A 223 -9.67 -15.94 14.44
N ASN A 224 -10.89 -16.27 14.06
CA ASN A 224 -12.05 -15.42 14.29
C ASN A 224 -12.28 -15.12 15.75
N GLU A 225 -12.31 -16.18 16.54
CA GLU A 225 -12.60 -16.09 17.97
C GLU A 225 -11.52 -15.27 18.67
N TRP A 226 -10.27 -15.45 18.27
CA TRP A 226 -9.15 -14.68 18.80
C TRP A 226 -9.27 -13.19 18.46
N ILE A 227 -9.47 -12.82 17.18
CA ILE A 227 -9.66 -11.42 16.78
C ILE A 227 -10.86 -10.80 17.48
N ARG A 228 -11.97 -11.51 17.53
CA ARG A 228 -13.19 -11.03 18.19
C ARG A 228 -13.00 -10.83 19.71
N SER A 229 -12.14 -11.60 20.34
CA SER A 229 -11.81 -11.41 21.76
C SER A 229 -11.04 -10.13 22.05
N LEU A 230 -10.28 -9.62 21.04
CA LEU A 230 -9.46 -8.42 21.17
C LEU A 230 -10.18 -7.14 20.74
N LEU A 231 -11.22 -7.25 19.91
CA LEU A 231 -11.95 -6.10 19.37
C LEU A 231 -13.27 -5.86 20.14
N PRO A 232 -13.54 -4.62 20.59
CA PRO A 232 -14.70 -4.30 21.41
C PRO A 232 -15.95 -4.04 20.54
N PHE A 233 -16.18 -4.85 19.52
CA PHE A 233 -17.35 -4.77 18.67
C PHE A 233 -18.25 -5.98 18.86
N GLU A 234 -19.53 -5.73 19.06
CA GLU A 234 -20.55 -6.76 18.92
C GLU A 234 -20.77 -7.04 17.42
N HIS A 235 -21.11 -8.27 17.08
CA HIS A 235 -21.46 -8.66 15.71
C HIS A 235 -20.36 -8.34 14.68
N LEU A 236 -19.16 -8.87 14.92
CA LEU A 236 -18.02 -8.72 14.03
C LEU A 236 -17.77 -9.98 13.20
N PHE A 237 -17.75 -9.87 11.88
CA PHE A 237 -17.28 -10.93 11.01
C PHE A 237 -15.77 -10.83 10.77
N VAL A 238 -15.09 -11.96 10.87
CA VAL A 238 -13.69 -12.10 10.50
C VAL A 238 -13.54 -13.40 9.69
N PHE A 239 -13.34 -13.35 8.41
CA PHE A 239 -13.18 -14.50 7.52
C PHE A 239 -14.22 -15.61 7.70
N GLY A 240 -15.43 -15.33 7.33
CA GLY A 240 -16.49 -16.32 7.35
C GLY A 240 -16.95 -16.66 8.78
N GLY A 241 -17.86 -17.53 8.85
CA GLY A 241 -18.62 -17.84 10.04
C GLY A 241 -20.06 -17.46 9.83
N SER A 242 -20.97 -18.35 10.23
CA SER A 242 -22.38 -18.01 10.16
C SER A 242 -22.67 -16.91 11.17
N TYR A 243 -23.57 -16.02 10.81
CA TYR A 243 -24.11 -15.00 11.69
C TYR A 243 -24.58 -15.58 13.04
N TYR A 244 -25.02 -16.83 13.00
CA TYR A 244 -25.51 -17.58 14.18
C TYR A 244 -24.42 -18.08 15.14
N SER A 245 -23.14 -18.00 14.79
CA SER A 245 -22.05 -18.37 15.71
C SER A 245 -21.82 -17.33 16.83
N TRP A 246 -22.63 -16.31 16.92
CA TRP A 246 -22.51 -15.16 17.82
C TRP A 246 -23.48 -15.23 18.99
N GLU A 247 -24.47 -16.07 18.90
CA GLU A 247 -25.31 -16.37 20.03
C GLU A 247 -24.57 -17.36 20.95
N LYS A 248 -24.17 -16.84 22.11
CA LYS A 248 -23.81 -17.70 23.22
C LYS A 248 -25.04 -18.14 23.94
#